data_79b1e754b09da40f3a0de0a5f2ad098c
#
_entry.id   79b1e754b09da40f3a0de0a5f2ad098c
#
_cell.length_a   1.000
_cell.length_b   1.000
_cell.length_c   1.000
_cell.angle_alpha   90.00
_cell.angle_beta   90.00
_cell.angle_gamma   90.00
#
_symmetry.space_group_name_H-M   'P 1'
#
loop_
_entity.id
_entity.type
_entity.pdbx_description
1 polymer ?
#
loop_
_entity_poly.entity_id
_entity_poly.type
_entity_poly.pdbx_seq_one_letter_code
_entity_poly.pdbx_strand_id
1 'polypeptide(L)'
;MTSYVKKRTFIIFIFFTIMIFALIVRLIWIQGINSSKLAMAVERQSTADIILKPQRGNIYDVNGNILACNVPAGDVFAAPKFIKNPEKASEELYKYLNMDKDSLYKILSNKNSEWAVLGRSVPLDNINKIKSLNIPGIYVENTFTRSYPYGKMLSQVLGFTGIDGNGLYGLEYSLDRYLSGIPGREISLVDAEGRKVGLPDKLHKPVNGDNIVLTIDSVIQGYTEKAIEKAYEKYKPEDGITAIVMNPKTGEILAMANLPDFDPNNPQDVPSQEYWSNPAISSIYEPGSVFKVITASAALESAVVTPDERFYDPGYYVVSGRKIRSWTVLGDITFSQAIEKSSDTVFVQIVERLGVDAFYKYIKAFGFGSRTGIELPGEVSGMVLSKSKIYPVDLATMSFGQGIAVTPIQMITAFSSVINGGNLMAPHIVKYIENGDKIIKEYKPQIVRQVISKETSDTMRYILEKTVTEGTGRAAQVPGYTVGGKTGTTENYAPGKYVASFAGFAPVENPKIAVLVLVKNPTQNGYMGGEVAAPIAQEILRDALRYYDTVKK
;
A
#
# COMPACT_ATOMS: atom_id res chain seq x y z
N MET A 1 23.64 -98.84 12.86
CA MET A 1 23.52 -97.62 12.04
C MET A 1 24.55 -97.68 10.92
N THR A 2 24.14 -97.82 9.69
CA THR A 2 25.02 -98.00 8.56
C THR A 2 25.88 -96.72 8.32
N SER A 3 27.13 -96.90 7.86
CA SER A 3 28.09 -95.85 7.58
C SER A 3 27.52 -94.68 6.73
N TYR A 4 26.53 -94.98 5.93
CA TYR A 4 25.80 -94.07 5.03
C TYR A 4 24.91 -93.08 5.79
N VAL A 5 24.24 -93.50 6.85
CA VAL A 5 23.41 -92.58 7.69
C VAL A 5 24.26 -91.62 8.43
N LYS A 6 25.41 -92.05 9.00
CA LYS A 6 26.37 -91.13 9.70
C LYS A 6 26.91 -90.03 8.78
N LYS A 7 27.24 -90.34 7.52
CA LYS A 7 27.68 -89.39 6.51
C LYS A 7 26.61 -88.30 6.19
N ARG A 8 25.37 -88.75 6.00
CA ARG A 8 24.25 -87.86 5.75
C ARG A 8 23.95 -86.95 6.93
N THR A 9 23.92 -87.49 8.12
CA THR A 9 23.73 -86.69 9.33
C THR A 9 24.86 -85.65 9.52
N PHE A 10 26.10 -86.02 9.23
CA PHE A 10 27.25 -85.12 9.29
C PHE A 10 27.16 -83.99 8.22
N ILE A 11 26.71 -84.29 6.99
CA ILE A 11 26.51 -83.30 5.96
C ILE A 11 25.40 -82.30 6.37
N ILE A 12 24.29 -82.82 6.91
CA ILE A 12 23.20 -81.97 7.41
C ILE A 12 23.68 -81.08 8.56
N PHE A 13 24.47 -81.63 9.49
CA PHE A 13 25.04 -80.84 10.59
C PHE A 13 25.97 -79.72 10.08
N ILE A 14 26.85 -79.99 9.12
CA ILE A 14 27.70 -78.98 8.50
C ILE A 14 26.86 -77.90 7.81
N PHE A 15 25.81 -78.32 7.10
CA PHE A 15 24.92 -77.36 6.43
C PHE A 15 24.24 -76.41 7.41
N PHE A 16 23.70 -76.91 8.51
CA PHE A 16 23.11 -76.07 9.56
C PHE A 16 24.14 -75.18 10.27
N THR A 17 25.35 -75.68 10.50
CA THR A 17 26.43 -74.89 11.10
C THR A 17 26.86 -73.73 10.20
N ILE A 18 26.97 -73.98 8.90
CA ILE A 18 27.27 -72.90 7.91
C ILE A 18 26.12 -71.91 7.83
N MET A 19 24.87 -72.33 7.90
CA MET A 19 23.70 -71.46 7.90
C MET A 19 23.64 -70.58 9.11
N ILE A 20 23.92 -71.13 10.32
CA ILE A 20 24.00 -70.38 11.59
C ILE A 20 25.16 -69.38 11.52
N PHE A 21 26.31 -69.78 11.01
CA PHE A 21 27.47 -68.89 10.86
C PHE A 21 27.19 -67.74 9.90
N ALA A 22 26.53 -68.02 8.79
CA ALA A 22 26.10 -67.00 7.83
C ALA A 22 25.10 -65.99 8.48
N LEU A 23 24.17 -66.47 9.29
CA LEU A 23 23.25 -65.63 10.06
C LEU A 23 23.99 -64.74 11.09
N ILE A 24 24.98 -65.29 11.81
CA ILE A 24 25.77 -64.54 12.76
C ILE A 24 26.59 -63.43 12.06
N VAL A 25 27.24 -63.78 10.94
CA VAL A 25 27.97 -62.80 10.12
C VAL A 25 27.05 -61.68 9.61
N ARG A 26 25.82 -62.05 9.14
CA ARG A 26 24.82 -61.07 8.73
C ARG A 26 24.34 -60.17 9.85
N LEU A 27 24.13 -60.72 11.06
CA LEU A 27 23.76 -59.97 12.25
C LEU A 27 24.89 -58.95 12.65
N ILE A 28 26.13 -59.43 12.67
CA ILE A 28 27.30 -58.56 12.94
C ILE A 28 27.39 -57.42 11.90
N TRP A 29 27.17 -57.73 10.60
CA TRP A 29 27.17 -56.72 9.55
C TRP A 29 26.04 -55.69 9.70
N ILE A 30 24.82 -56.14 10.06
CA ILE A 30 23.66 -55.24 10.29
C ILE A 30 23.85 -54.44 11.56
N GLN A 31 24.20 -55.09 12.68
CA GLN A 31 24.25 -54.42 14.01
C GLN A 31 25.58 -53.68 14.27
N GLY A 32 26.66 -54.08 13.62
CA GLY A 32 27.98 -53.48 13.80
C GLY A 32 28.29 -52.47 12.68
N ILE A 33 28.41 -52.96 11.44
CA ILE A 33 28.95 -52.16 10.31
C ILE A 33 27.92 -51.17 9.79
N ASN A 34 26.65 -51.59 9.68
CA ASN A 34 25.57 -50.75 9.10
C ASN A 34 24.62 -50.15 10.14
N SER A 35 24.88 -50.34 11.45
CA SER A 35 23.99 -49.85 12.50
C SER A 35 23.72 -48.36 12.40
N SER A 36 24.74 -47.54 12.18
CA SER A 36 24.60 -46.09 12.07
C SER A 36 23.79 -45.65 10.84
N LYS A 37 23.97 -46.34 9.70
CA LYS A 37 23.19 -46.05 8.48
C LYS A 37 21.73 -46.49 8.63
N LEU A 38 21.48 -47.62 9.26
CA LEU A 38 20.14 -48.11 9.51
C LEU A 38 19.42 -47.27 10.57
N ALA A 39 20.14 -46.87 11.65
CA ALA A 39 19.61 -45.94 12.63
C ALA A 39 19.21 -44.61 12.01
N MET A 40 20.04 -43.99 11.15
CA MET A 40 19.70 -42.79 10.43
C MET A 40 18.51 -43.00 9.45
N ALA A 41 18.40 -44.15 8.81
CA ALA A 41 17.27 -44.46 7.95
C ALA A 41 15.96 -44.60 8.72
N VAL A 42 15.99 -45.26 9.88
CA VAL A 42 14.85 -45.38 10.82
C VAL A 42 14.47 -43.98 11.35
N GLU A 43 15.46 -43.19 11.80
CA GLU A 43 15.22 -41.82 12.26
C GLU A 43 14.53 -40.95 11.17
N ARG A 44 14.99 -41.03 9.92
CA ARG A 44 14.35 -40.35 8.79
C ARG A 44 12.94 -40.86 8.45
N GLN A 45 12.66 -42.14 8.65
CA GLN A 45 11.33 -42.71 8.40
C GLN A 45 10.36 -42.49 9.56
N SER A 46 10.87 -42.34 10.78
CA SER A 46 10.06 -42.24 12.01
C SER A 46 9.98 -40.82 12.57
N THR A 47 10.59 -39.82 11.89
CA THR A 47 10.50 -38.43 12.32
C THR A 47 9.81 -37.58 11.27
N ALA A 48 8.83 -36.76 11.70
CA ALA A 48 8.25 -35.69 10.92
C ALA A 48 8.87 -34.36 11.37
N ASP A 49 9.33 -33.57 10.39
CA ASP A 49 9.86 -32.22 10.57
C ASP A 49 8.79 -31.24 10.09
N ILE A 50 8.10 -30.62 11.05
CA ILE A 50 6.93 -29.78 10.80
C ILE A 50 7.31 -28.33 11.06
N ILE A 51 7.13 -27.48 10.04
CA ILE A 51 7.30 -26.04 10.16
C ILE A 51 6.02 -25.46 10.78
N LEU A 52 6.14 -24.82 11.94
CA LEU A 52 5.05 -24.14 12.61
C LEU A 52 4.98 -22.70 12.11
N LYS A 53 3.91 -22.37 11.37
CA LYS A 53 3.71 -21.02 10.83
C LYS A 53 3.42 -20.03 11.98
N PRO A 54 4.10 -18.86 12.01
CA PRO A 54 3.76 -17.79 12.94
C PRO A 54 2.44 -17.13 12.51
N GLN A 55 1.78 -16.47 13.45
CA GLN A 55 0.72 -15.54 13.10
C GLN A 55 1.36 -14.24 12.59
N ARG A 56 0.87 -13.75 11.46
CA ARG A 56 1.27 -12.45 10.91
C ARG A 56 0.77 -11.33 11.82
N GLY A 57 1.57 -10.28 12.04
CA GLY A 57 1.17 -9.12 12.84
C GLY A 57 -0.08 -8.42 12.26
N ASN A 58 -0.87 -7.82 13.11
CA ASN A 58 -2.03 -7.03 12.70
C ASN A 58 -1.63 -5.63 12.28
N ILE A 59 -2.48 -5.00 11.44
CA ILE A 59 -2.35 -3.59 11.07
C ILE A 59 -3.56 -2.85 11.66
N TYR A 60 -3.27 -1.77 12.39
CA TYR A 60 -4.28 -0.94 13.06
C TYR A 60 -4.25 0.48 12.53
N ASP A 61 -5.38 1.18 12.61
CA ASP A 61 -5.43 2.63 12.46
C ASP A 61 -4.90 3.35 13.71
N VAL A 62 -4.88 4.69 13.69
CA VAL A 62 -4.40 5.52 14.81
C VAL A 62 -5.24 5.37 16.09
N ASN A 63 -6.49 4.91 15.98
CA ASN A 63 -7.44 4.73 17.06
C ASN A 63 -7.52 3.26 17.55
N GLY A 64 -6.71 2.35 16.99
CA GLY A 64 -6.68 0.92 17.34
C GLY A 64 -7.71 0.07 16.60
N ASN A 65 -8.39 0.59 15.57
CA ASN A 65 -9.27 -0.22 14.73
C ASN A 65 -8.47 -1.15 13.83
N ILE A 66 -8.89 -2.40 13.70
CA ILE A 66 -8.20 -3.42 12.91
C ILE A 66 -8.42 -3.19 11.43
N LEU A 67 -7.35 -2.88 10.68
CA LEU A 67 -7.36 -2.72 9.23
C LEU A 67 -7.00 -4.01 8.50
N ALA A 68 -6.09 -4.82 9.08
CA ALA A 68 -5.75 -6.14 8.58
C ALA A 68 -5.42 -7.07 9.74
N CYS A 69 -5.96 -8.30 9.71
CA CYS A 69 -5.74 -9.32 10.75
C CYS A 69 -5.70 -10.72 10.15
N ASN A 70 -5.42 -11.70 11.00
CA ASN A 70 -5.50 -13.11 10.64
C ASN A 70 -6.81 -13.70 11.14
N VAL A 71 -7.47 -14.47 10.30
CA VAL A 71 -8.65 -15.26 10.67
C VAL A 71 -8.33 -16.75 10.54
N PRO A 72 -8.85 -17.60 11.42
CA PRO A 72 -8.65 -19.05 11.34
C PRO A 72 -9.18 -19.60 10.01
N ALA A 73 -8.38 -20.48 9.40
CA ALA A 73 -8.69 -21.15 8.15
C ALA A 73 -8.11 -22.57 8.18
N GLY A 74 -8.28 -23.31 7.11
CA GLY A 74 -7.65 -24.61 6.94
C GLY A 74 -7.27 -24.90 5.51
N ASP A 75 -6.16 -25.64 5.35
CA ASP A 75 -5.77 -26.21 4.08
C ASP A 75 -6.34 -27.63 3.98
N VAL A 76 -6.95 -27.97 2.85
CA VAL A 76 -7.61 -29.26 2.63
C VAL A 76 -6.82 -30.05 1.61
N PHE A 77 -6.47 -31.25 1.99
CA PHE A 77 -5.68 -32.18 1.20
C PHE A 77 -6.43 -33.50 0.98
N ALA A 78 -6.11 -34.19 -0.07
CA ALA A 78 -6.57 -35.55 -0.35
C ALA A 78 -5.40 -36.51 -0.52
N ALA A 79 -5.56 -37.72 -0.01
CA ALA A 79 -4.79 -38.89 -0.41
C ALA A 79 -5.71 -39.81 -1.24
N PRO A 80 -5.76 -39.67 -2.58
CA PRO A 80 -6.74 -40.32 -3.45
C PRO A 80 -6.74 -41.84 -3.33
N LYS A 81 -5.60 -42.41 -2.95
CA LYS A 81 -5.43 -43.86 -2.73
C LYS A 81 -6.41 -44.42 -1.68
N PHE A 82 -6.75 -43.63 -0.65
CA PHE A 82 -7.62 -44.04 0.44
C PHE A 82 -9.09 -43.68 0.26
N ILE A 83 -9.44 -42.96 -0.80
CA ILE A 83 -10.83 -42.55 -1.08
C ILE A 83 -11.56 -43.69 -1.77
N LYS A 84 -12.57 -44.27 -1.11
CA LYS A 84 -13.32 -45.44 -1.64
C LYS A 84 -14.29 -45.04 -2.75
N ASN A 85 -14.99 -43.91 -2.61
CA ASN A 85 -15.98 -43.46 -3.60
C ASN A 85 -15.68 -41.99 -3.98
N PRO A 86 -14.88 -41.78 -5.05
CA PRO A 86 -14.52 -40.42 -5.51
C PRO A 86 -15.70 -39.57 -5.97
N GLU A 87 -16.74 -40.21 -6.58
CA GLU A 87 -17.93 -39.53 -7.08
C GLU A 87 -18.71 -38.88 -5.91
N LYS A 88 -19.04 -39.69 -4.88
CA LYS A 88 -19.75 -39.21 -3.71
C LYS A 88 -18.91 -38.16 -2.96
N ALA A 89 -17.59 -38.38 -2.83
CA ALA A 89 -16.69 -37.45 -2.16
C ALA A 89 -16.64 -36.09 -2.89
N SER A 90 -16.57 -36.08 -4.23
CA SER A 90 -16.60 -34.85 -5.02
C SER A 90 -17.93 -34.11 -4.87
N GLU A 91 -19.06 -34.86 -4.82
CA GLU A 91 -20.40 -34.30 -4.66
C GLU A 91 -20.66 -33.64 -3.28
N GLU A 92 -19.98 -34.12 -2.26
CA GLU A 92 -20.08 -33.57 -0.90
C GLU A 92 -19.10 -32.39 -0.70
N LEU A 93 -17.88 -32.48 -1.25
CA LEU A 93 -16.82 -31.51 -1.01
C LEU A 93 -16.91 -30.23 -1.84
N TYR A 94 -17.41 -30.31 -3.12
CA TYR A 94 -17.43 -29.13 -4.00
C TYR A 94 -18.23 -27.95 -3.41
N LYS A 95 -19.19 -28.23 -2.52
CA LYS A 95 -20.01 -27.22 -1.83
C LYS A 95 -19.21 -26.32 -0.87
N TYR A 96 -18.06 -26.80 -0.42
CA TYR A 96 -17.24 -26.17 0.61
C TYR A 96 -15.85 -25.74 0.12
N LEU A 97 -15.49 -26.17 -1.09
CA LEU A 97 -14.22 -25.86 -1.75
C LEU A 97 -14.47 -24.98 -2.98
N ASN A 98 -13.57 -24.05 -3.24
CA ASN A 98 -13.65 -23.23 -4.47
C ASN A 98 -13.09 -24.01 -5.68
N MET A 99 -13.75 -25.16 -5.98
CA MET A 99 -13.38 -26.05 -7.09
C MET A 99 -14.63 -26.71 -7.64
N ASP A 100 -14.72 -26.83 -8.95
CA ASP A 100 -15.85 -27.52 -9.60
C ASP A 100 -15.85 -29.02 -9.33
N LYS A 101 -17.03 -29.64 -9.40
CA LYS A 101 -17.25 -31.05 -9.11
C LYS A 101 -16.41 -31.98 -9.99
N ASP A 102 -16.26 -31.66 -11.29
CA ASP A 102 -15.58 -32.51 -12.25
C ASP A 102 -14.06 -32.50 -12.04
N SER A 103 -13.50 -31.34 -11.73
CA SER A 103 -12.09 -31.21 -11.36
C SER A 103 -11.78 -31.95 -10.05
N LEU A 104 -12.64 -31.81 -9.03
CA LEU A 104 -12.54 -32.58 -7.79
C LEU A 104 -12.59 -34.09 -8.06
N TYR A 105 -13.55 -34.55 -8.85
CA TYR A 105 -13.67 -35.96 -9.21
C TYR A 105 -12.41 -36.49 -9.89
N LYS A 106 -11.85 -35.77 -10.85
CA LYS A 106 -10.60 -36.13 -11.52
C LYS A 106 -9.43 -36.30 -10.56
N ILE A 107 -9.27 -35.35 -9.61
CA ILE A 107 -8.23 -35.41 -8.60
C ILE A 107 -8.43 -36.61 -7.67
N LEU A 108 -9.63 -36.78 -7.13
CA LEU A 108 -9.96 -37.83 -6.17
C LEU A 108 -9.94 -39.23 -6.76
N SER A 109 -10.14 -39.38 -8.09
CA SER A 109 -10.11 -40.65 -8.82
C SER A 109 -8.69 -41.10 -9.18
N ASN A 110 -7.69 -40.23 -9.11
CA ASN A 110 -6.32 -40.54 -9.50
C ASN A 110 -5.58 -41.35 -8.42
N LYS A 111 -5.75 -42.67 -8.42
CA LYS A 111 -5.15 -43.57 -7.43
C LYS A 111 -3.61 -43.63 -7.47
N ASN A 112 -2.99 -43.09 -8.52
CA ASN A 112 -1.52 -42.98 -8.61
C ASN A 112 -0.97 -41.79 -7.84
N SER A 113 -1.82 -40.83 -7.45
CA SER A 113 -1.42 -39.69 -6.63
C SER A 113 -1.48 -40.08 -5.15
N GLU A 114 -0.38 -39.89 -4.45
CA GLU A 114 -0.33 -40.11 -3.02
C GLU A 114 -0.93 -38.93 -2.25
N TRP A 115 -0.81 -37.71 -2.81
CA TRP A 115 -1.22 -36.46 -2.17
C TRP A 115 -1.68 -35.41 -3.17
N ALA A 116 -2.77 -34.73 -2.89
CA ALA A 116 -3.29 -33.65 -3.71
C ALA A 116 -3.85 -32.51 -2.84
N VAL A 117 -3.63 -31.26 -3.24
CA VAL A 117 -4.23 -30.08 -2.60
C VAL A 117 -5.63 -29.88 -3.18
N LEU A 118 -6.65 -29.82 -2.34
CA LEU A 118 -8.04 -29.57 -2.73
C LEU A 118 -8.46 -28.11 -2.48
N GLY A 119 -7.88 -27.46 -1.48
CA GLY A 119 -8.14 -26.05 -1.20
C GLY A 119 -7.15 -25.53 -0.17
N ARG A 120 -6.76 -24.25 -0.35
CA ARG A 120 -5.94 -23.53 0.64
C ARG A 120 -6.76 -22.40 1.25
N SER A 121 -6.45 -22.07 2.50
CA SER A 121 -7.09 -20.97 3.24
C SER A 121 -8.63 -21.06 3.25
N VAL A 122 -9.17 -22.28 3.30
CA VAL A 122 -10.62 -22.51 3.34
C VAL A 122 -11.18 -21.99 4.66
N PRO A 123 -12.29 -21.21 4.64
CA PRO A 123 -12.90 -20.64 5.84
C PRO A 123 -13.23 -21.69 6.90
N LEU A 124 -13.08 -21.33 8.18
CA LEU A 124 -13.24 -22.25 9.32
C LEU A 124 -14.61 -22.96 9.33
N ASP A 125 -15.68 -22.27 8.96
CA ASP A 125 -17.02 -22.86 8.88
C ASP A 125 -17.10 -24.00 7.85
N ASN A 126 -16.46 -23.81 6.70
CA ASN A 126 -16.38 -24.85 5.67
C ASN A 126 -15.48 -26.00 6.11
N ILE A 127 -14.36 -25.68 6.79
CA ILE A 127 -13.46 -26.68 7.38
C ILE A 127 -14.19 -27.57 8.38
N ASN A 128 -15.01 -26.99 9.26
CA ASN A 128 -15.76 -27.75 10.24
C ASN A 128 -16.79 -28.69 9.56
N LYS A 129 -17.43 -28.23 8.47
CA LYS A 129 -18.33 -29.04 7.67
C LYS A 129 -17.58 -30.18 6.95
N ILE A 130 -16.43 -29.89 6.34
CA ILE A 130 -15.58 -30.91 5.69
C ILE A 130 -15.13 -31.96 6.70
N LYS A 131 -14.67 -31.56 7.91
CA LYS A 131 -14.30 -32.50 8.98
C LYS A 131 -15.47 -33.39 9.41
N SER A 132 -16.69 -32.85 9.46
CA SER A 132 -17.89 -33.61 9.86
C SER A 132 -18.31 -34.68 8.84
N LEU A 133 -17.88 -34.58 7.56
CA LEU A 133 -18.13 -35.59 6.54
C LEU A 133 -17.37 -36.89 6.77
N ASN A 134 -16.30 -36.87 7.58
CA ASN A 134 -15.46 -38.02 7.91
C ASN A 134 -15.05 -38.88 6.71
N ILE A 135 -14.69 -38.24 5.59
CA ILE A 135 -14.31 -38.92 4.35
C ILE A 135 -12.88 -39.47 4.52
N PRO A 136 -12.68 -40.82 4.45
CA PRO A 136 -11.35 -41.39 4.52
C PRO A 136 -10.46 -40.89 3.37
N GLY A 137 -9.23 -40.45 3.68
CA GLY A 137 -8.31 -39.90 2.70
C GLY A 137 -8.44 -38.39 2.48
N ILE A 138 -9.31 -37.70 3.22
CA ILE A 138 -9.36 -36.23 3.30
C ILE A 138 -8.69 -35.78 4.60
N TYR A 139 -7.76 -34.86 4.48
CA TYR A 139 -6.98 -34.30 5.60
C TYR A 139 -7.15 -32.79 5.63
N VAL A 140 -7.19 -32.24 6.83
CA VAL A 140 -7.31 -30.81 7.07
C VAL A 140 -6.19 -30.36 7.99
N GLU A 141 -5.42 -29.40 7.53
CA GLU A 141 -4.41 -28.72 8.34
C GLU A 141 -4.96 -27.33 8.74
N ASN A 142 -4.93 -27.02 10.03
CA ASN A 142 -5.36 -25.70 10.49
C ASN A 142 -4.30 -24.67 10.13
N THR A 143 -4.74 -23.54 9.57
CA THR A 143 -3.92 -22.41 9.18
C THR A 143 -4.62 -21.09 9.48
N PHE A 144 -4.06 -19.99 9.04
CA PHE A 144 -4.66 -18.66 9.08
C PHE A 144 -4.67 -18.07 7.67
N THR A 145 -5.69 -17.30 7.38
CA THR A 145 -5.72 -16.46 6.18
C THR A 145 -5.77 -14.99 6.56
N ARG A 146 -5.23 -14.13 5.70
CA ARG A 146 -5.29 -12.68 5.90
C ARG A 146 -6.70 -12.17 5.62
N SER A 147 -7.16 -11.25 6.46
CA SER A 147 -8.48 -10.63 6.33
C SER A 147 -8.35 -9.12 6.45
N TYR A 148 -9.10 -8.42 5.60
CA TYR A 148 -9.21 -6.97 5.56
C TYR A 148 -10.68 -6.60 5.84
N PRO A 149 -11.04 -6.35 7.12
CA PRO A 149 -12.43 -6.25 7.56
C PRO A 149 -13.24 -5.14 6.90
N TYR A 150 -12.57 -4.07 6.43
CA TYR A 150 -13.21 -2.95 5.74
C TYR A 150 -13.28 -3.12 4.22
N GLY A 151 -12.99 -4.32 3.69
CA GLY A 151 -13.04 -4.61 2.26
C GLY A 151 -12.07 -3.73 1.47
N LYS A 152 -12.58 -2.94 0.55
CA LYS A 152 -11.79 -2.11 -0.37
C LYS A 152 -11.05 -0.93 0.28
N MET A 153 -11.45 -0.55 1.51
CA MET A 153 -10.82 0.58 2.20
C MET A 153 -9.31 0.43 2.28
N LEU A 154 -8.58 1.48 1.86
CA LEU A 154 -7.11 1.51 1.88
C LEU A 154 -6.44 0.42 1.02
N SER A 155 -7.11 -0.15 0.03
CA SER A 155 -6.60 -1.32 -0.71
C SER A 155 -5.18 -1.13 -1.25
N GLN A 156 -4.87 0.00 -1.92
CA GLN A 156 -3.54 0.29 -2.45
C GLN A 156 -2.50 0.67 -1.38
N VAL A 157 -2.97 1.03 -0.17
CA VAL A 157 -2.10 1.33 0.97
C VAL A 157 -1.75 0.05 1.73
N LEU A 158 -2.74 -0.72 2.14
CA LEU A 158 -2.53 -1.99 2.84
C LEU A 158 -1.85 -3.00 1.93
N GLY A 159 -2.30 -3.09 0.69
CA GLY A 159 -1.91 -4.14 -0.23
C GLY A 159 -2.54 -5.48 0.16
N PHE A 160 -1.88 -6.58 -0.17
CA PHE A 160 -2.36 -7.93 0.12
C PHE A 160 -1.22 -8.94 0.25
N THR A 161 -1.54 -10.11 0.79
CA THR A 161 -0.61 -11.23 0.95
C THR A 161 -0.84 -12.30 -0.11
N GLY A 162 0.22 -13.04 -0.44
CA GLY A 162 0.13 -14.27 -1.21
C GLY A 162 -0.45 -15.43 -0.41
N ILE A 163 -0.69 -16.55 -1.10
CA ILE A 163 -1.20 -17.80 -0.51
C ILE A 163 -0.29 -18.34 0.60
N ASP A 164 1.02 -18.09 0.49
CA ASP A 164 2.01 -18.51 1.50
C ASP A 164 2.12 -17.54 2.68
N GLY A 165 1.32 -16.45 2.69
CA GLY A 165 1.25 -15.48 3.77
C GLY A 165 2.30 -14.37 3.71
N ASN A 166 3.16 -14.33 2.68
CA ASN A 166 4.10 -13.23 2.43
C ASN A 166 3.40 -12.03 1.81
N GLY A 167 3.85 -10.82 2.15
CA GLY A 167 3.33 -9.58 1.57
C GLY A 167 3.72 -9.42 0.11
N LEU A 168 2.76 -9.07 -0.76
CA LEU A 168 2.99 -8.90 -2.20
C LEU A 168 2.90 -7.44 -2.65
N TYR A 169 2.03 -6.65 -2.04
CA TYR A 169 1.81 -5.23 -2.36
C TYR A 169 1.59 -4.39 -1.09
N GLY A 170 1.66 -3.07 -1.25
CA GLY A 170 1.37 -2.12 -0.18
C GLY A 170 2.25 -2.27 1.06
N LEU A 171 1.70 -1.94 2.23
CA LEU A 171 2.37 -2.08 3.53
C LEU A 171 2.62 -3.55 3.89
N GLU A 172 1.76 -4.46 3.44
CA GLU A 172 1.99 -5.90 3.59
C GLU A 172 3.36 -6.31 3.02
N TYR A 173 3.75 -5.74 1.86
CA TYR A 173 5.05 -5.98 1.23
C TYR A 173 6.18 -5.19 1.90
N SER A 174 6.03 -3.87 2.03
CA SER A 174 7.13 -3.01 2.50
C SER A 174 7.53 -3.27 3.96
N LEU A 175 6.59 -3.77 4.77
CA LEU A 175 6.79 -4.07 6.19
C LEU A 175 6.74 -5.58 6.47
N ASP A 176 6.86 -6.44 5.45
CA ASP A 176 6.79 -7.89 5.57
C ASP A 176 7.75 -8.44 6.63
N ARG A 177 8.97 -7.89 6.71
CA ARG A 177 9.99 -8.29 7.71
C ARG A 177 9.55 -8.16 9.16
N TYR A 178 8.58 -7.26 9.44
CA TYR A 178 8.02 -7.09 10.79
C TYR A 178 6.76 -7.94 10.95
N LEU A 179 5.91 -7.94 9.91
CA LEU A 179 4.62 -8.61 9.94
C LEU A 179 4.71 -10.14 9.90
N SER A 180 5.67 -10.72 9.18
CA SER A 180 5.71 -12.16 8.90
C SER A 180 6.05 -13.04 10.11
N GLY A 181 6.74 -12.50 11.13
CA GLY A 181 7.22 -13.28 12.27
C GLY A 181 8.35 -14.27 11.91
N ILE A 182 8.65 -15.18 12.82
CA ILE A 182 9.69 -16.20 12.66
C ILE A 182 9.04 -17.59 12.78
N PRO A 183 9.15 -18.45 11.75
CA PRO A 183 8.61 -19.80 11.81
C PRO A 183 9.22 -20.63 12.94
N GLY A 184 8.37 -21.40 13.59
CA GLY A 184 8.78 -22.43 14.53
C GLY A 184 9.10 -23.75 13.83
N ARG A 185 9.59 -24.73 14.59
CA ARG A 185 9.93 -26.06 14.09
C ARG A 185 9.59 -27.10 15.15
N GLU A 186 8.86 -28.13 14.74
CA GLU A 186 8.54 -29.27 15.56
C GLU A 186 9.12 -30.53 14.91
N ILE A 187 9.97 -31.26 15.63
CA ILE A 187 10.44 -32.58 15.24
C ILE A 187 9.73 -33.59 16.15
N SER A 188 8.86 -34.41 15.56
CA SER A 188 8.06 -35.39 16.27
C SER A 188 8.29 -36.80 15.70
N LEU A 189 8.24 -37.82 16.55
CA LEU A 189 8.17 -39.20 16.09
C LEU A 189 6.80 -39.46 15.44
N VAL A 190 6.82 -40.22 14.36
CA VAL A 190 5.60 -40.63 13.65
C VAL A 190 5.57 -42.13 13.46
N ASP A 191 4.35 -42.70 13.46
CA ASP A 191 4.13 -44.10 13.12
C ASP A 191 4.17 -44.34 11.60
N ALA A 192 3.97 -45.58 11.18
CA ALA A 192 3.98 -45.98 9.78
C ALA A 192 2.85 -45.32 8.95
N GLU A 193 1.81 -44.80 9.60
CA GLU A 193 0.71 -44.06 9.00
C GLU A 193 0.92 -42.54 9.08
N GLY A 194 2.08 -42.07 9.58
CA GLY A 194 2.43 -40.64 9.70
C GLY A 194 1.77 -39.91 10.87
N ARG A 195 1.19 -40.62 11.82
CA ARG A 195 0.56 -40.04 13.03
C ARG A 195 1.61 -39.79 14.09
N LYS A 196 1.55 -38.64 14.77
CA LYS A 196 2.46 -38.29 15.87
C LYS A 196 2.36 -39.30 17.01
N VAL A 197 3.52 -39.77 17.50
CA VAL A 197 3.64 -40.68 18.61
C VAL A 197 4.39 -40.00 19.77
N GLY A 198 3.70 -39.75 20.86
CA GLY A 198 4.28 -39.11 22.04
C GLY A 198 4.41 -37.59 21.98
N LEU A 199 5.30 -37.04 22.80
CA LEU A 199 5.63 -35.62 22.79
C LEU A 199 6.72 -35.31 21.73
N PRO A 200 6.79 -34.06 21.20
CA PRO A 200 7.83 -33.69 20.26
C PRO A 200 9.23 -33.85 20.87
N ASP A 201 10.17 -34.40 20.10
CA ASP A 201 11.58 -34.50 20.52
C ASP A 201 12.24 -33.11 20.62
N LYS A 202 11.90 -32.22 19.67
CA LYS A 202 12.35 -30.83 19.67
C LYS A 202 11.18 -29.92 19.23
N LEU A 203 10.95 -28.88 20.03
CA LEU A 203 9.92 -27.88 19.76
C LEU A 203 10.52 -26.49 19.88
N HIS A 204 10.63 -25.80 18.75
CA HIS A 204 10.87 -24.36 18.68
C HIS A 204 9.54 -23.69 18.35
N LYS A 205 8.97 -22.98 19.31
CA LYS A 205 7.71 -22.25 19.08
C LYS A 205 7.92 -21.14 18.04
N PRO A 206 6.92 -20.87 17.16
CA PRO A 206 6.97 -19.72 16.27
C PRO A 206 6.94 -18.42 17.08
N VAL A 207 7.59 -17.39 16.55
CA VAL A 207 7.47 -16.02 17.07
C VAL A 207 6.53 -15.27 16.14
N ASN A 208 5.42 -14.79 16.66
CA ASN A 208 4.44 -14.04 15.87
C ASN A 208 5.04 -12.73 15.36
N GLY A 209 4.51 -12.23 14.23
CA GLY A 209 4.90 -10.96 13.67
C GLY A 209 4.51 -9.78 14.56
N ASP A 210 5.22 -8.67 14.37
CA ASP A 210 4.96 -7.41 15.06
C ASP A 210 3.72 -6.72 14.48
N ASN A 211 2.95 -6.06 15.33
CA ASN A 211 1.81 -5.24 14.91
C ASN A 211 2.28 -3.88 14.40
N ILE A 212 1.52 -3.32 13.48
CA ILE A 212 1.77 -2.00 12.91
C ILE A 212 0.59 -1.09 13.20
N VAL A 213 0.86 0.08 13.76
CA VAL A 213 -0.12 1.13 13.97
C VAL A 213 0.18 2.25 12.97
N LEU A 214 -0.83 2.61 12.17
CA LEU A 214 -0.75 3.64 11.16
C LEU A 214 -1.09 5.01 11.72
N THR A 215 -0.74 6.07 10.97
CA THR A 215 -1.22 7.43 11.19
C THR A 215 -2.62 7.65 10.61
N ILE A 216 -3.08 6.74 9.76
CA ILE A 216 -4.42 6.74 9.15
C ILE A 216 -5.48 6.75 10.23
N ASP A 217 -6.47 7.62 10.06
CA ASP A 217 -7.71 7.63 10.83
C ASP A 217 -8.82 7.03 9.94
N SER A 218 -9.31 5.85 10.30
CA SER A 218 -10.29 5.13 9.47
C SER A 218 -11.61 5.89 9.25
N VAL A 219 -11.95 6.82 10.14
CA VAL A 219 -13.13 7.68 9.98
C VAL A 219 -12.87 8.74 8.90
N ILE A 220 -11.69 9.42 8.94
CA ILE A 220 -11.31 10.40 7.92
C ILE A 220 -11.11 9.70 6.58
N GLN A 221 -10.53 8.49 6.58
CA GLN A 221 -10.41 7.66 5.38
C GLN A 221 -11.78 7.36 4.77
N GLY A 222 -12.74 6.92 5.57
CA GLY A 222 -14.10 6.64 5.10
C GLY A 222 -14.80 7.86 4.51
N TYR A 223 -14.64 9.06 5.11
CA TYR A 223 -15.14 10.30 4.51
C TYR A 223 -14.47 10.62 3.18
N THR A 224 -13.15 10.40 3.10
CA THR A 224 -12.36 10.66 1.89
C THR A 224 -12.79 9.72 0.75
N GLU A 225 -12.91 8.41 1.01
CA GLU A 225 -13.36 7.42 0.03
C GLU A 225 -14.76 7.73 -0.46
N LYS A 226 -15.71 7.96 0.45
CA LYS A 226 -17.09 8.32 0.11
C LYS A 226 -17.18 9.57 -0.78
N ALA A 227 -16.35 10.59 -0.52
CA ALA A 227 -16.33 11.81 -1.32
C ALA A 227 -15.82 11.54 -2.74
N ILE A 228 -14.73 10.76 -2.88
CA ILE A 228 -14.20 10.41 -4.20
C ILE A 228 -15.07 9.41 -4.97
N GLU A 229 -15.78 8.49 -4.29
CA GLU A 229 -16.75 7.58 -4.93
C GLU A 229 -17.89 8.35 -5.59
N LYS A 230 -18.51 9.28 -4.86
CA LYS A 230 -19.54 10.16 -5.42
C LYS A 230 -19.02 10.99 -6.61
N ALA A 231 -17.79 11.46 -6.49
CA ALA A 231 -17.15 12.21 -7.55
C ALA A 231 -16.85 11.32 -8.77
N TYR A 232 -16.44 10.08 -8.56
CA TYR A 232 -16.19 9.11 -9.62
C TYR A 232 -17.45 8.82 -10.43
N GLU A 233 -18.58 8.63 -9.75
CA GLU A 233 -19.88 8.46 -10.39
C GLU A 233 -20.33 9.70 -11.15
N LYS A 234 -20.11 10.89 -10.58
CA LYS A 234 -20.54 12.16 -11.15
C LYS A 234 -19.73 12.60 -12.36
N TYR A 235 -18.41 12.52 -12.27
CA TYR A 235 -17.49 13.08 -13.27
C TYR A 235 -16.98 12.05 -14.27
N LYS A 236 -17.14 10.74 -14.00
CA LYS A 236 -16.69 9.61 -14.84
C LYS A 236 -15.26 9.79 -15.35
N PRO A 237 -14.26 9.96 -14.48
CA PRO A 237 -12.88 10.17 -14.89
C PRO A 237 -12.30 8.90 -15.52
N GLU A 238 -11.64 9.03 -16.68
CA GLU A 238 -11.01 7.89 -17.36
C GLU A 238 -9.78 7.37 -16.62
N ASP A 239 -8.99 8.28 -16.03
CA ASP A 239 -7.71 7.95 -15.39
C ASP A 239 -7.77 8.05 -13.85
N GLY A 240 -8.98 8.07 -13.30
CA GLY A 240 -9.24 7.92 -11.88
C GLY A 240 -9.20 9.20 -11.04
N ILE A 241 -9.32 9.00 -9.73
CA ILE A 241 -9.29 10.05 -8.70
C ILE A 241 -8.27 9.67 -7.62
N THR A 242 -7.52 10.66 -7.15
CA THR A 242 -6.63 10.53 -5.98
C THR A 242 -6.97 11.61 -4.97
N ALA A 243 -7.09 11.25 -3.70
CA ALA A 243 -7.21 12.19 -2.59
C ALA A 243 -6.25 11.82 -1.46
N ILE A 244 -5.56 12.81 -0.92
CA ILE A 244 -4.65 12.66 0.24
C ILE A 244 -5.06 13.68 1.29
N VAL A 245 -5.15 13.25 2.54
CA VAL A 245 -5.36 14.10 3.72
C VAL A 245 -4.15 13.97 4.63
N MET A 246 -3.55 15.10 4.97
CA MET A 246 -2.29 15.15 5.73
C MET A 246 -2.43 16.13 6.91
N ASN A 247 -1.80 15.81 8.04
CA ASN A 247 -1.51 16.78 9.08
C ASN A 247 -0.28 17.60 8.64
N PRO A 248 -0.42 18.89 8.29
CA PRO A 248 0.68 19.66 7.73
C PRO A 248 1.82 19.90 8.72
N LYS A 249 1.56 19.81 10.03
CA LYS A 249 2.57 20.07 11.07
C LYS A 249 3.45 18.87 11.38
N THR A 250 2.91 17.66 11.21
CA THR A 250 3.61 16.42 11.56
C THR A 250 4.07 15.62 10.36
N GLY A 251 3.44 15.81 9.19
CA GLY A 251 3.64 14.98 8.00
C GLY A 251 2.87 13.66 8.03
N GLU A 252 2.06 13.43 9.07
CA GLU A 252 1.21 12.24 9.18
C GLU A 252 0.16 12.21 8.07
N ILE A 253 0.07 11.09 7.37
CA ILE A 253 -1.00 10.82 6.41
C ILE A 253 -2.21 10.34 7.19
N LEU A 254 -3.29 11.11 7.16
CA LEU A 254 -4.54 10.82 7.86
C LEU A 254 -5.50 9.99 7.01
N ALA A 255 -5.45 10.20 5.69
CA ALA A 255 -6.17 9.40 4.70
C ALA A 255 -5.43 9.45 3.35
N MET A 256 -5.53 8.34 2.60
CA MET A 256 -5.01 8.22 1.24
C MET A 256 -5.95 7.30 0.46
N ALA A 257 -6.67 7.85 -0.49
CA ALA A 257 -7.70 7.16 -1.24
C ALA A 257 -7.52 7.37 -2.75
N ASN A 258 -7.71 6.30 -3.52
CA ASN A 258 -7.65 6.33 -4.97
C ASN A 258 -8.78 5.50 -5.57
N LEU A 259 -9.25 5.90 -6.74
CA LEU A 259 -10.16 5.13 -7.58
C LEU A 259 -9.60 5.07 -9.01
N PRO A 260 -9.73 3.92 -9.69
CA PRO A 260 -10.35 2.68 -9.21
C PRO A 260 -9.56 1.98 -8.11
N ASP A 261 -10.25 1.22 -7.27
CA ASP A 261 -9.73 0.42 -6.17
C ASP A 261 -9.94 -1.09 -6.40
N PHE A 262 -9.60 -1.92 -5.41
CA PHE A 262 -9.83 -3.37 -5.42
C PHE A 262 -10.13 -3.89 -4.01
N ASP A 263 -10.65 -5.13 -3.92
CA ASP A 263 -10.80 -5.80 -2.62
C ASP A 263 -9.55 -6.62 -2.31
N PRO A 264 -8.75 -6.27 -1.28
CA PRO A 264 -7.56 -7.03 -0.90
C PRO A 264 -7.85 -8.44 -0.37
N ASN A 265 -9.11 -8.75 -0.02
CA ASN A 265 -9.52 -10.12 0.26
C ASN A 265 -9.61 -10.98 -1.02
N ASN A 266 -9.84 -10.35 -2.19
CA ASN A 266 -9.95 -11.00 -3.50
C ASN A 266 -9.14 -10.23 -4.57
N PRO A 267 -7.81 -10.12 -4.42
CA PRO A 267 -7.00 -9.24 -5.26
C PRO A 267 -6.93 -9.66 -6.73
N GLN A 268 -7.30 -10.91 -7.06
CA GLN A 268 -7.36 -11.40 -8.44
C GLN A 268 -8.59 -10.90 -9.21
N ASP A 269 -9.62 -10.37 -8.52
CA ASP A 269 -10.90 -9.95 -9.12
C ASP A 269 -10.79 -8.51 -9.67
N VAL A 270 -9.68 -8.20 -10.36
CA VAL A 270 -9.41 -6.91 -10.99
C VAL A 270 -9.25 -7.05 -12.49
N PRO A 271 -9.65 -6.05 -13.30
CA PRO A 271 -9.46 -6.06 -14.75
C PRO A 271 -7.98 -6.05 -15.17
N SER A 272 -7.12 -5.42 -14.36
CA SER A 272 -5.68 -5.28 -14.61
C SER A 272 -4.92 -5.15 -13.29
N GLN A 273 -3.66 -5.61 -13.27
CA GLN A 273 -2.76 -5.46 -12.11
C GLN A 273 -2.42 -4.00 -11.80
N GLU A 274 -2.69 -3.07 -12.71
CA GLU A 274 -2.53 -1.63 -12.47
C GLU A 274 -3.38 -1.12 -11.30
N TYR A 275 -4.51 -1.77 -11.01
CA TYR A 275 -5.38 -1.46 -9.87
C TYR A 275 -4.68 -1.65 -8.50
N TRP A 276 -3.63 -2.48 -8.44
CA TRP A 276 -2.85 -2.68 -7.21
C TRP A 276 -1.86 -1.55 -6.95
N SER A 277 -1.53 -0.76 -7.99
CA SER A 277 -0.63 0.38 -7.86
C SER A 277 -1.27 1.52 -7.06
N ASN A 278 -0.46 2.26 -6.29
CA ASN A 278 -0.92 3.43 -5.54
C ASN A 278 -0.58 4.72 -6.30
N PRO A 279 -1.54 5.33 -7.04
CA PRO A 279 -1.28 6.53 -7.84
C PRO A 279 -0.84 7.75 -7.01
N ALA A 280 -1.15 7.78 -5.71
CA ALA A 280 -0.73 8.88 -4.83
C ALA A 280 0.80 9.03 -4.75
N ILE A 281 1.54 7.93 -4.98
CA ILE A 281 3.01 7.90 -4.88
C ILE A 281 3.70 7.49 -6.19
N SER A 282 3.00 6.78 -7.09
CA SER A 282 3.58 6.19 -8.29
C SER A 282 3.20 6.91 -9.58
N SER A 283 2.12 7.69 -9.60
CA SER A 283 1.67 8.43 -10.78
C SER A 283 2.21 9.85 -10.77
N ILE A 284 2.74 10.30 -11.90
CA ILE A 284 3.21 11.68 -12.08
C ILE A 284 2.20 12.48 -12.91
N TYR A 285 2.10 13.76 -12.62
CA TYR A 285 1.24 14.68 -13.34
C TYR A 285 1.84 16.11 -13.31
N GLU A 286 1.46 16.95 -14.24
CA GLU A 286 1.78 18.38 -14.20
C GLU A 286 0.83 19.10 -13.26
N PRO A 287 1.32 19.71 -12.14
CA PRO A 287 0.47 20.26 -11.09
C PRO A 287 -0.30 21.51 -11.50
N GLY A 288 0.07 22.13 -12.62
CA GLY A 288 -0.57 23.33 -13.11
C GLY A 288 -0.60 24.45 -12.06
N SER A 289 -1.67 25.21 -12.01
CA SER A 289 -1.78 26.38 -11.14
C SER A 289 -1.69 26.10 -9.62
N VAL A 290 -1.76 24.85 -9.17
CA VAL A 290 -1.45 24.54 -7.77
C VAL A 290 0.03 24.81 -7.48
N PHE A 291 0.91 24.64 -8.47
CA PHE A 291 2.35 24.90 -8.34
C PHE A 291 2.68 26.39 -8.15
N LYS A 292 1.77 27.30 -8.52
CA LYS A 292 1.93 28.74 -8.28
C LYS A 292 2.13 29.06 -6.79
N VAL A 293 1.60 28.23 -5.89
CA VAL A 293 1.84 28.36 -4.45
C VAL A 293 3.33 28.24 -4.12
N ILE A 294 4.03 27.34 -4.80
CA ILE A 294 5.47 27.12 -4.62
C ILE A 294 6.27 28.30 -5.21
N THR A 295 5.94 28.72 -6.42
CA THR A 295 6.59 29.85 -7.09
C THR A 295 6.37 31.15 -6.32
N ALA A 296 5.16 31.40 -5.84
CA ALA A 296 4.82 32.57 -5.04
C ALA A 296 5.60 32.60 -3.70
N SER A 297 5.66 31.46 -3.03
CA SER A 297 6.43 31.32 -1.78
C SER A 297 7.92 31.60 -2.00
N ALA A 298 8.49 31.07 -3.10
CA ALA A 298 9.88 31.32 -3.46
C ALA A 298 10.15 32.81 -3.76
N ALA A 299 9.23 33.48 -4.46
CA ALA A 299 9.36 34.89 -4.80
C ALA A 299 9.25 35.82 -3.57
N LEU A 300 8.29 35.54 -2.66
CA LEU A 300 8.17 36.26 -1.39
C LEU A 300 9.40 36.06 -0.50
N GLU A 301 9.84 34.82 -0.33
CA GLU A 301 11.00 34.48 0.50
C GLU A 301 12.30 35.08 -0.02
N SER A 302 12.40 35.25 -1.34
CA SER A 302 13.55 35.92 -1.97
C SER A 302 13.41 37.45 -2.01
N ALA A 303 12.34 38.01 -1.46
CA ALA A 303 12.02 39.45 -1.45
C ALA A 303 12.02 40.07 -2.89
N VAL A 304 11.74 39.31 -3.94
CA VAL A 304 11.63 39.82 -5.31
C VAL A 304 10.26 40.38 -5.62
N VAL A 305 9.29 40.12 -4.74
CA VAL A 305 7.92 40.68 -4.79
C VAL A 305 7.41 40.96 -3.39
N THR A 306 6.43 41.87 -3.29
CA THR A 306 5.63 42.10 -2.07
C THR A 306 4.15 41.78 -2.35
N PRO A 307 3.32 41.48 -1.32
CA PRO A 307 1.91 41.11 -1.51
C PRO A 307 1.08 42.13 -2.29
N ASP A 308 1.37 43.43 -2.10
CA ASP A 308 0.62 44.53 -2.69
C ASP A 308 1.28 45.10 -3.96
N GLU A 309 2.42 44.54 -4.38
CA GLU A 309 3.10 44.95 -5.61
C GLU A 309 2.20 44.75 -6.82
N ARG A 310 2.14 45.75 -7.72
CA ARG A 310 1.24 45.73 -8.85
C ARG A 310 1.92 45.19 -10.11
N PHE A 311 1.16 44.41 -10.85
CA PHE A 311 1.53 43.81 -12.11
C PHE A 311 0.42 44.07 -13.15
N TYR A 312 0.80 44.16 -14.39
CA TYR A 312 -0.15 44.24 -15.49
C TYR A 312 -0.28 42.89 -16.22
N ASP A 313 -1.49 42.38 -16.26
CA ASP A 313 -1.86 41.14 -17.01
C ASP A 313 -2.59 41.48 -18.28
N PRO A 314 -1.92 41.53 -19.47
CA PRO A 314 -2.55 41.81 -20.76
C PRO A 314 -3.27 40.58 -21.35
N GLY A 315 -3.39 39.46 -20.61
CA GLY A 315 -3.93 38.20 -21.08
C GLY A 315 -2.94 37.32 -21.87
N TYR A 316 -1.75 37.85 -22.17
CA TYR A 316 -0.65 37.07 -22.76
C TYR A 316 0.72 37.69 -22.46
N TYR A 317 1.76 36.86 -22.49
CA TYR A 317 3.15 37.28 -22.37
C TYR A 317 4.01 36.54 -23.40
N VAL A 318 5.03 37.19 -23.95
CA VAL A 318 5.87 36.58 -25.00
C VAL A 318 7.26 36.28 -24.44
N VAL A 319 7.66 35.01 -24.42
CA VAL A 319 8.97 34.56 -24.01
C VAL A 319 9.67 33.88 -25.17
N SER A 320 10.81 34.39 -25.60
CA SER A 320 11.60 33.84 -26.72
C SER A 320 10.76 33.57 -27.96
N GLY A 321 9.85 34.50 -28.30
CA GLY A 321 8.94 34.39 -29.47
C GLY A 321 7.71 33.50 -29.27
N ARG A 322 7.60 32.79 -28.15
CA ARG A 322 6.44 31.95 -27.81
C ARG A 322 5.44 32.74 -26.97
N LYS A 323 4.18 32.72 -27.37
CA LYS A 323 3.09 33.42 -26.70
C LYS A 323 2.47 32.51 -25.62
N ILE A 324 2.65 32.89 -24.34
CA ILE A 324 1.99 32.28 -23.18
C ILE A 324 0.72 33.07 -22.89
N ARG A 325 -0.41 32.41 -22.66
CA ARG A 325 -1.72 33.06 -22.47
C ARG A 325 -2.25 32.76 -21.06
N SER A 326 -2.81 33.80 -20.41
CA SER A 326 -3.73 33.64 -19.29
C SER A 326 -5.12 33.23 -19.78
N TRP A 327 -5.91 32.66 -18.89
CA TRP A 327 -7.30 32.28 -19.21
C TRP A 327 -8.21 33.49 -19.50
N THR A 328 -7.84 34.69 -19.01
CA THR A 328 -8.53 35.97 -19.26
C THR A 328 -7.56 37.14 -19.15
N VAL A 329 -7.99 38.33 -19.53
CA VAL A 329 -7.28 39.60 -19.29
C VAL A 329 -7.67 40.11 -17.92
N LEU A 330 -6.72 40.31 -17.01
CA LEU A 330 -6.96 40.77 -15.66
C LEU A 330 -6.60 42.27 -15.45
N GLY A 331 -5.81 42.84 -16.38
CA GLY A 331 -5.37 44.24 -16.30
C GLY A 331 -4.39 44.46 -15.13
N ASP A 332 -4.57 45.57 -14.44
CA ASP A 332 -3.70 45.98 -13.32
C ASP A 332 -4.15 45.33 -12.01
N ILE A 333 -3.37 44.38 -11.53
CA ILE A 333 -3.66 43.57 -10.32
C ILE A 333 -2.45 43.51 -9.38
N THR A 334 -2.71 43.23 -8.09
CA THR A 334 -1.63 42.99 -7.14
C THR A 334 -1.08 41.58 -7.28
N PHE A 335 0.11 41.33 -6.70
CA PHE A 335 0.67 39.98 -6.60
C PHE A 335 -0.30 39.01 -5.90
N SER A 336 -0.91 39.43 -4.79
CA SER A 336 -1.94 38.62 -4.10
C SER A 336 -3.09 38.27 -5.05
N GLN A 337 -3.61 39.25 -5.79
CA GLN A 337 -4.69 39.04 -6.76
C GLN A 337 -4.27 38.15 -7.94
N ALA A 338 -2.99 38.15 -8.32
CA ALA A 338 -2.48 37.24 -9.34
C ALA A 338 -2.55 35.78 -8.91
N ILE A 339 -2.38 35.49 -7.61
CA ILE A 339 -2.57 34.14 -7.03
C ILE A 339 -4.07 33.80 -6.94
N GLU A 340 -4.88 34.72 -6.40
CA GLU A 340 -6.34 34.57 -6.24
C GLU A 340 -7.03 34.27 -7.56
N LYS A 341 -6.71 35.04 -8.61
CA LYS A 341 -7.28 34.94 -9.95
C LYS A 341 -6.49 34.01 -10.88
N SER A 342 -5.39 33.45 -10.39
CA SER A 342 -4.56 32.48 -11.09
C SER A 342 -3.98 32.97 -12.42
N SER A 343 -3.39 34.20 -12.46
CA SER A 343 -2.75 34.78 -13.65
C SER A 343 -1.48 34.02 -14.05
N ASP A 344 -1.43 33.45 -15.25
CA ASP A 344 -0.21 32.79 -15.76
C ASP A 344 0.84 33.83 -16.17
N THR A 345 0.40 34.93 -16.81
CA THR A 345 1.31 35.98 -17.33
C THR A 345 2.05 36.70 -16.21
N VAL A 346 1.42 36.97 -15.08
CA VAL A 346 2.11 37.55 -13.91
C VAL A 346 3.12 36.58 -13.33
N PHE A 347 2.82 35.27 -13.29
CA PHE A 347 3.78 34.28 -12.81
C PHE A 347 5.00 34.12 -13.72
N VAL A 348 4.85 34.33 -15.03
CA VAL A 348 6.01 34.47 -15.95
C VAL A 348 6.88 35.67 -15.57
N GLN A 349 6.29 36.87 -15.37
CA GLN A 349 7.03 38.06 -14.95
C GLN A 349 7.75 37.86 -13.61
N ILE A 350 7.11 37.18 -12.66
CA ILE A 350 7.68 36.87 -11.34
C ILE A 350 8.89 35.93 -11.47
N VAL A 351 8.78 34.85 -12.24
CA VAL A 351 9.87 33.88 -12.34
C VAL A 351 11.06 34.43 -13.14
N GLU A 352 10.83 35.32 -14.09
CA GLU A 352 11.92 36.03 -14.77
C GLU A 352 12.72 36.91 -13.78
N ARG A 353 12.04 37.61 -12.85
CA ARG A 353 12.70 38.37 -11.78
C ARG A 353 13.42 37.47 -10.80
N LEU A 354 12.83 36.33 -10.41
CA LEU A 354 13.42 35.37 -9.49
C LEU A 354 14.68 34.72 -10.10
N GLY A 355 14.66 34.46 -11.40
CA GLY A 355 15.73 33.84 -12.13
C GLY A 355 15.81 32.32 -11.94
N VAL A 356 16.45 31.65 -12.91
CA VAL A 356 16.52 30.18 -12.95
C VAL A 356 17.24 29.58 -11.73
N ASP A 357 18.30 30.21 -11.23
CA ASP A 357 19.09 29.70 -10.12
C ASP A 357 18.32 29.66 -8.82
N ALA A 358 17.65 30.74 -8.46
CA ALA A 358 16.82 30.81 -7.26
C ALA A 358 15.59 29.91 -7.38
N PHE A 359 14.91 29.94 -8.53
CA PHE A 359 13.74 29.09 -8.77
C PHE A 359 14.09 27.59 -8.67
N TYR A 360 15.17 27.15 -9.30
CA TYR A 360 15.61 25.76 -9.23
C TYR A 360 16.02 25.34 -7.81
N LYS A 361 16.68 26.25 -7.05
CA LYS A 361 16.98 26.02 -5.63
C LYS A 361 15.72 25.74 -4.83
N TYR A 362 14.64 26.53 -5.02
CA TYR A 362 13.38 26.32 -4.32
C TYR A 362 12.66 25.04 -4.77
N ILE A 363 12.64 24.72 -6.06
CA ILE A 363 12.09 23.43 -6.54
C ILE A 363 12.73 22.26 -5.76
N LYS A 364 14.07 22.28 -5.60
CA LYS A 364 14.78 21.25 -4.85
C LYS A 364 14.55 21.35 -3.34
N ALA A 365 14.46 22.54 -2.80
CA ALA A 365 14.18 22.76 -1.39
C ALA A 365 12.80 22.24 -0.99
N PHE A 366 11.78 22.39 -1.82
CA PHE A 366 10.44 21.85 -1.64
C PHE A 366 10.35 20.32 -1.89
N GLY A 367 11.45 19.66 -2.29
CA GLY A 367 11.55 18.21 -2.42
C GLY A 367 11.22 17.64 -3.80
N PHE A 368 10.89 18.47 -4.79
CA PHE A 368 10.57 17.99 -6.13
C PHE A 368 11.76 17.34 -6.84
N GLY A 369 11.49 16.27 -7.58
CA GLY A 369 12.50 15.46 -8.25
C GLY A 369 13.27 14.52 -7.32
N SER A 370 12.75 14.24 -6.12
CA SER A 370 13.28 13.26 -5.17
C SER A 370 12.12 12.52 -4.51
N ARG A 371 12.32 11.24 -4.16
CA ARG A 371 11.34 10.48 -3.36
C ARG A 371 11.19 11.11 -2.00
N THR A 372 9.98 11.06 -1.44
CA THR A 372 9.69 11.57 -0.09
C THR A 372 10.17 10.62 1.00
N GLY A 373 10.27 9.33 0.69
CA GLY A 373 10.65 8.27 1.61
C GLY A 373 9.51 7.72 2.46
N ILE A 374 8.25 7.94 2.04
CA ILE A 374 7.08 7.32 2.68
C ILE A 374 7.21 5.79 2.66
N GLU A 375 6.70 5.09 3.67
CA GLU A 375 6.90 3.64 3.89
C GLU A 375 6.19 2.73 2.87
N LEU A 376 5.64 3.30 1.82
CA LEU A 376 4.94 2.58 0.75
C LEU A 376 5.89 2.19 -0.39
N PRO A 377 5.72 1.02 -1.00
CA PRO A 377 6.54 0.58 -2.13
C PRO A 377 6.09 1.24 -3.43
N GLY A 378 7.02 1.38 -4.39
CA GLY A 378 6.70 1.88 -5.73
C GLY A 378 6.69 3.40 -5.85
N GLU A 379 7.18 4.16 -4.84
CA GLU A 379 7.31 5.60 -4.92
C GLU A 379 8.27 6.02 -6.04
N VAL A 380 7.85 7.00 -6.86
CA VAL A 380 8.67 7.60 -7.92
C VAL A 380 9.08 9.03 -7.57
N SER A 381 10.18 9.50 -8.17
CA SER A 381 10.77 10.81 -7.86
C SER A 381 10.12 11.99 -8.58
N GLY A 382 9.14 11.76 -9.48
CA GLY A 382 8.70 12.81 -10.39
C GLY A 382 9.75 13.13 -11.46
N MET A 383 9.49 14.14 -12.27
CA MET A 383 10.39 14.60 -13.35
C MET A 383 10.60 16.11 -13.25
N VAL A 384 11.86 16.49 -13.02
CA VAL A 384 12.33 17.86 -12.99
C VAL A 384 13.50 17.99 -13.94
N LEU A 385 13.42 18.93 -14.90
CA LEU A 385 14.52 19.21 -15.82
C LEU A 385 15.79 19.56 -15.03
N SER A 386 16.95 19.12 -15.52
CA SER A 386 18.22 19.59 -14.96
C SER A 386 18.38 21.08 -15.23
N LYS A 387 18.96 21.83 -14.30
CA LYS A 387 19.12 23.29 -14.40
C LYS A 387 19.74 23.74 -15.72
N SER A 388 20.71 23.03 -16.23
CA SER A 388 21.39 23.33 -17.51
C SER A 388 20.53 23.16 -18.76
N LYS A 389 19.36 22.50 -18.63
CA LYS A 389 18.42 22.25 -19.73
C LYS A 389 17.18 23.13 -19.65
N ILE A 390 17.10 24.05 -18.70
CA ILE A 390 15.96 24.97 -18.54
C ILE A 390 16.20 26.18 -19.45
N TYR A 391 15.46 26.26 -20.54
CA TYR A 391 15.39 27.42 -21.39
C TYR A 391 14.39 28.47 -20.87
N PRO A 392 14.41 29.74 -21.34
CA PRO A 392 13.48 30.76 -20.84
C PRO A 392 11.99 30.37 -20.92
N VAL A 393 11.59 29.62 -21.95
CA VAL A 393 10.21 29.15 -22.11
C VAL A 393 9.88 28.07 -21.04
N ASP A 394 10.83 27.17 -20.77
CA ASP A 394 10.65 26.14 -19.74
C ASP A 394 10.53 26.78 -18.34
N LEU A 395 11.40 27.76 -18.04
CA LEU A 395 11.32 28.52 -16.81
C LEU A 395 9.95 29.18 -16.64
N ALA A 396 9.46 29.81 -17.71
CA ALA A 396 8.16 30.47 -17.72
C ALA A 396 7.01 29.47 -17.46
N THR A 397 6.97 28.34 -18.17
CA THR A 397 5.91 27.34 -18.02
C THR A 397 5.98 26.61 -16.68
N MET A 398 7.18 26.31 -16.18
CA MET A 398 7.38 25.72 -14.87
C MET A 398 6.88 26.62 -13.73
N SER A 399 6.87 27.95 -13.89
CA SER A 399 6.37 28.89 -12.87
C SER A 399 4.91 28.67 -12.49
N PHE A 400 4.11 28.13 -13.41
CA PHE A 400 2.71 27.81 -13.20
C PHE A 400 2.42 26.30 -13.35
N GLY A 401 3.48 25.46 -13.21
CA GLY A 401 3.37 24.01 -13.05
C GLY A 401 3.19 23.21 -14.33
N GLN A 402 3.64 23.72 -15.48
CA GLN A 402 3.77 22.98 -16.72
C GLN A 402 5.26 22.75 -17.04
N GLY A 403 5.60 21.63 -17.67
CA GLY A 403 7.00 21.24 -17.90
C GLY A 403 7.72 20.72 -16.65
N ILE A 404 6.98 20.46 -15.58
CA ILE A 404 7.41 19.75 -14.37
C ILE A 404 6.36 18.71 -14.03
N ALA A 405 6.78 17.46 -13.77
CA ALA A 405 5.86 16.40 -13.37
C ALA A 405 6.17 15.93 -11.95
N VAL A 406 5.16 15.92 -11.10
CA VAL A 406 5.27 15.61 -9.66
C VAL A 406 4.32 14.51 -9.27
N THR A 407 4.61 13.81 -8.16
CA THR A 407 3.63 12.89 -7.56
C THR A 407 2.66 13.64 -6.65
N PRO A 408 1.43 13.12 -6.42
CA PRO A 408 0.50 13.72 -5.47
C PRO A 408 1.09 13.86 -4.07
N ILE A 409 1.86 12.86 -3.59
CA ILE A 409 2.51 12.95 -2.27
C ILE A 409 3.56 14.07 -2.22
N GLN A 410 4.35 14.27 -3.27
CA GLN A 410 5.28 15.41 -3.35
C GLN A 410 4.53 16.74 -3.29
N MET A 411 3.43 16.87 -4.03
CA MET A 411 2.67 18.11 -4.09
C MET A 411 2.05 18.49 -2.76
N ILE A 412 1.38 17.55 -2.06
CA ILE A 412 0.78 17.83 -0.75
C ILE A 412 1.84 18.10 0.32
N THR A 413 2.99 17.41 0.27
CA THR A 413 4.11 17.63 1.18
C THR A 413 4.71 19.02 1.02
N ALA A 414 4.95 19.45 -0.23
CA ALA A 414 5.42 20.79 -0.53
C ALA A 414 4.39 21.86 -0.17
N PHE A 415 3.11 21.65 -0.50
CA PHE A 415 2.02 22.55 -0.14
C PHE A 415 1.90 22.69 1.39
N SER A 416 2.00 21.58 2.14
CA SER A 416 1.96 21.58 3.60
C SER A 416 3.09 22.41 4.21
N SER A 417 4.27 22.41 3.60
CA SER A 417 5.39 23.25 4.10
C SER A 417 5.14 24.75 3.93
N VAL A 418 4.34 25.15 2.94
CA VAL A 418 3.96 26.57 2.76
C VAL A 418 3.06 27.06 3.88
N ILE A 419 2.26 26.19 4.50
CA ILE A 419 1.21 26.58 5.45
C ILE A 419 1.53 26.25 6.91
N ASN A 420 2.64 25.57 7.19
CA ASN A 420 3.01 25.09 8.53
C ASN A 420 4.15 25.86 9.20
N GLY A 421 4.49 27.06 8.70
CA GLY A 421 5.63 27.85 9.18
C GLY A 421 6.92 27.60 8.37
N GLY A 422 6.82 27.01 7.19
CA GLY A 422 7.92 26.84 6.23
C GLY A 422 8.71 25.53 6.36
N ASN A 423 8.25 24.57 7.15
CA ASN A 423 8.96 23.34 7.41
C ASN A 423 8.51 22.21 6.45
N LEU A 424 9.43 21.70 5.65
CA LEU A 424 9.19 20.48 4.86
C LEU A 424 9.26 19.28 5.81
N MET A 425 8.11 18.69 6.08
CA MET A 425 8.00 17.49 6.91
C MET A 425 8.22 16.24 6.07
N ALA A 426 8.82 15.19 6.65
CA ALA A 426 8.83 13.87 6.04
C ALA A 426 7.42 13.28 6.14
N PRO A 427 6.73 13.00 5.00
CA PRO A 427 5.44 12.33 5.07
C PRO A 427 5.62 10.89 5.54
N HIS A 428 4.75 10.43 6.44
CA HIS A 428 4.78 9.06 6.93
C HIS A 428 3.37 8.53 7.19
N ILE A 429 3.21 7.24 7.03
CA ILE A 429 1.94 6.53 7.20
C ILE A 429 1.97 5.54 8.36
N VAL A 430 3.17 5.16 8.80
CA VAL A 430 3.38 4.32 9.99
C VAL A 430 3.61 5.23 11.20
N LYS A 431 2.88 4.98 12.29
CA LYS A 431 3.06 5.67 13.57
C LYS A 431 4.08 4.95 14.44
N TYR A 432 3.86 3.65 14.66
CA TYR A 432 4.82 2.80 15.36
C TYR A 432 4.60 1.32 15.02
N ILE A 433 5.61 0.52 15.35
CA ILE A 433 5.62 -0.95 15.27
C ILE A 433 5.78 -1.47 16.69
N GLU A 434 4.94 -2.44 17.08
CA GLU A 434 4.91 -2.97 18.43
C GLU A 434 4.89 -4.50 18.47
N ASN A 435 5.43 -5.08 19.54
CA ASN A 435 5.32 -6.50 19.86
C ASN A 435 4.76 -6.62 21.28
N GLY A 436 3.50 -7.03 21.40
CA GLY A 436 2.75 -6.91 22.64
C GLY A 436 2.73 -5.47 23.13
N ASP A 437 3.14 -5.23 24.37
CA ASP A 437 3.17 -3.88 24.96
C ASP A 437 4.46 -3.09 24.64
N LYS A 438 5.38 -3.66 23.87
CA LYS A 438 6.68 -3.05 23.59
C LYS A 438 6.71 -2.40 22.21
N ILE A 439 6.97 -1.09 22.17
CA ILE A 439 7.26 -0.39 20.92
C ILE A 439 8.66 -0.80 20.42
N ILE A 440 8.71 -1.40 19.23
CA ILE A 440 9.93 -1.84 18.55
C ILE A 440 10.53 -0.67 17.75
N LYS A 441 9.67 0.10 17.08
CA LYS A 441 10.08 1.27 16.30
C LYS A 441 8.97 2.32 16.31
N GLU A 442 9.32 3.58 16.57
CA GLU A 442 8.42 4.73 16.51
C GLU A 442 8.84 5.66 15.36
N TYR A 443 7.87 6.15 14.60
CA TYR A 443 8.06 7.14 13.55
C TYR A 443 7.58 8.48 14.06
N LYS A 444 8.53 9.31 14.52
CA LYS A 444 8.23 10.66 15.01
C LYS A 444 8.17 11.65 13.86
N PRO A 445 7.37 12.73 13.99
CA PRO A 445 7.41 13.84 13.05
C PRO A 445 8.84 14.34 12.82
N GLN A 446 9.27 14.40 11.57
CA GLN A 446 10.63 14.78 11.20
C GLN A 446 10.60 15.97 10.25
N ILE A 447 11.26 17.06 10.65
CA ILE A 447 11.54 18.19 9.76
C ILE A 447 12.72 17.81 8.88
N VAL A 448 12.50 17.73 7.57
CA VAL A 448 13.57 17.49 6.59
C VAL A 448 14.43 18.74 6.43
N ARG A 449 13.79 19.91 6.34
CA ARG A 449 14.42 21.25 6.30
C ARG A 449 13.37 22.33 6.44
N GLN A 450 13.80 23.52 6.81
CA GLN A 450 13.02 24.75 6.63
C GLN A 450 13.23 25.28 5.21
N VAL A 451 12.16 25.51 4.45
CA VAL A 451 12.21 25.95 3.04
C VAL A 451 11.96 27.45 2.91
N ILE A 452 11.03 27.97 3.68
CA ILE A 452 10.66 29.38 3.75
C ILE A 452 10.54 29.83 5.22
N SER A 453 10.56 31.12 5.44
CA SER A 453 10.35 31.71 6.77
C SER A 453 8.90 31.54 7.24
N LYS A 454 8.70 31.71 8.54
CA LYS A 454 7.35 31.74 9.13
C LYS A 454 6.54 32.93 8.59
N GLU A 455 7.18 34.06 8.37
CA GLU A 455 6.58 35.28 7.83
C GLU A 455 6.03 35.04 6.42
N THR A 456 6.81 34.41 5.54
CA THR A 456 6.36 34.02 4.19
C THR A 456 5.21 33.03 4.28
N SER A 457 5.28 32.04 5.18
CA SER A 457 4.21 31.07 5.39
C SER A 457 2.90 31.73 5.85
N ASP A 458 2.99 32.65 6.83
CA ASP A 458 1.81 33.37 7.34
C ASP A 458 1.17 34.23 6.25
N THR A 459 1.98 34.94 5.45
CA THR A 459 1.54 35.73 4.30
C THR A 459 0.82 34.84 3.25
N MET A 460 1.42 33.69 2.92
CA MET A 460 0.84 32.76 1.96
C MET A 460 -0.48 32.18 2.44
N ARG A 461 -0.63 31.84 3.73
CA ARG A 461 -1.91 31.36 4.28
C ARG A 461 -3.03 32.38 4.07
N TYR A 462 -2.77 33.65 4.34
CA TYR A 462 -3.73 34.73 4.14
C TYR A 462 -4.10 34.92 2.65
N ILE A 463 -3.13 34.86 1.74
CA ILE A 463 -3.40 34.94 0.30
C ILE A 463 -4.23 33.72 -0.19
N LEU A 464 -3.91 32.54 0.33
CA LEU A 464 -4.64 31.31 -0.02
C LEU A 464 -6.07 31.29 0.54
N GLU A 465 -6.32 31.93 1.68
CA GLU A 465 -7.69 32.17 2.18
C GLU A 465 -8.49 33.01 1.20
N LYS A 466 -7.93 34.13 0.72
CA LYS A 466 -8.58 34.98 -0.29
C LYS A 466 -8.86 34.25 -1.59
N THR A 467 -8.00 33.31 -1.99
CA THR A 467 -8.26 32.47 -3.16
C THR A 467 -9.56 31.67 -3.01
N VAL A 468 -9.90 31.24 -1.78
CA VAL A 468 -11.14 30.50 -1.47
C VAL A 468 -12.32 31.43 -1.23
N THR A 469 -12.12 32.61 -0.61
CA THR A 469 -13.23 33.54 -0.33
C THR A 469 -13.62 34.38 -1.54
N GLU A 470 -12.66 34.84 -2.32
CA GLU A 470 -12.85 35.82 -3.41
C GLU A 470 -12.46 35.29 -4.79
N GLY A 471 -11.54 34.29 -4.83
CA GLY A 471 -10.90 33.78 -6.04
C GLY A 471 -11.54 32.53 -6.66
N THR A 472 -10.69 31.72 -7.29
CA THR A 472 -11.08 30.51 -8.06
C THR A 472 -11.47 29.32 -7.19
N GLY A 473 -11.19 29.36 -5.88
CA GLY A 473 -11.39 28.27 -4.94
C GLY A 473 -12.73 28.29 -4.17
N ARG A 474 -13.68 29.17 -4.52
CA ARG A 474 -14.93 29.39 -3.76
C ARG A 474 -15.72 28.13 -3.42
N ALA A 475 -15.71 27.15 -4.29
CA ALA A 475 -16.43 25.89 -4.08
C ALA A 475 -15.83 25.01 -2.94
N ALA A 476 -14.65 25.38 -2.40
CA ALA A 476 -14.04 24.71 -1.26
C ALA A 476 -14.41 25.34 0.10
N GLN A 477 -15.22 26.40 0.15
CA GLN A 477 -15.66 27.03 1.39
C GLN A 477 -16.42 26.04 2.29
N VAL A 478 -16.04 25.98 3.58
CA VAL A 478 -16.71 25.17 4.59
C VAL A 478 -17.37 26.09 5.61
N PRO A 479 -18.72 26.09 5.76
CA PRO A 479 -19.39 26.91 6.73
C PRO A 479 -18.88 26.67 8.16
N GLY A 480 -18.50 27.76 8.86
CA GLY A 480 -17.98 27.72 10.22
C GLY A 480 -16.46 27.52 10.35
N TYR A 481 -15.74 27.40 9.21
CA TYR A 481 -14.28 27.25 9.19
C TYR A 481 -13.63 28.20 8.18
N THR A 482 -12.45 28.68 8.50
CA THR A 482 -11.59 29.39 7.56
C THR A 482 -10.84 28.37 6.69
N VAL A 483 -10.96 28.49 5.37
CA VAL A 483 -10.34 27.57 4.42
C VAL A 483 -9.45 28.36 3.47
N GLY A 484 -8.21 27.88 3.30
CA GLY A 484 -7.29 28.36 2.27
C GLY A 484 -7.01 27.27 1.23
N GLY A 485 -6.67 27.68 0.01
CA GLY A 485 -6.34 26.68 -1.02
C GLY A 485 -6.09 27.26 -2.40
N LYS A 486 -5.77 26.37 -3.34
CA LYS A 486 -5.48 26.70 -4.72
C LYS A 486 -6.02 25.64 -5.68
N THR A 487 -6.74 26.09 -6.70
CA THR A 487 -7.21 25.27 -7.83
C THR A 487 -6.12 25.09 -8.87
N GLY A 488 -6.11 23.94 -9.54
CA GLY A 488 -5.35 23.68 -10.74
C GLY A 488 -6.21 23.05 -11.82
N THR A 489 -5.90 23.37 -13.06
CA THR A 489 -6.45 22.72 -14.26
C THR A 489 -5.33 22.67 -15.26
N THR A 490 -4.91 21.47 -15.64
CA THR A 490 -3.82 21.27 -16.59
C THR A 490 -4.31 20.38 -17.71
N GLU A 491 -4.05 20.78 -18.95
CA GLU A 491 -4.28 19.90 -20.09
C GLU A 491 -3.24 18.78 -20.03
N ASN A 492 -3.72 17.54 -19.99
CA ASN A 492 -2.85 16.36 -19.96
C ASN A 492 -2.25 16.15 -21.36
N TYR A 493 -1.18 15.39 -21.50
CA TYR A 493 -0.38 15.15 -22.71
C TYR A 493 -1.16 14.87 -24.02
N ALA A 494 -2.47 14.70 -23.96
CA ALA A 494 -3.37 14.58 -25.09
C ALA A 494 -4.38 15.75 -25.11
N PRO A 495 -4.63 16.39 -26.27
CA PRO A 495 -5.62 17.47 -26.40
C PRO A 495 -7.00 17.07 -25.89
N GLY A 496 -7.63 17.94 -25.10
CA GLY A 496 -8.96 17.71 -24.52
C GLY A 496 -8.99 16.83 -23.28
N LYS A 497 -7.85 16.34 -22.81
CA LYS A 497 -7.74 15.61 -21.55
C LYS A 497 -7.18 16.53 -20.47
N TYR A 498 -7.86 16.59 -19.34
CA TYR A 498 -7.51 17.53 -18.27
C TYR A 498 -7.29 16.81 -16.93
N VAL A 499 -6.41 17.38 -16.11
CA VAL A 499 -6.31 17.07 -14.68
C VAL A 499 -6.89 18.25 -13.90
N ALA A 500 -8.02 18.01 -13.25
CA ALA A 500 -8.62 18.94 -12.31
C ALA A 500 -8.04 18.68 -10.92
N SER A 501 -7.49 19.71 -10.27
CA SER A 501 -6.87 19.57 -8.95
C SER A 501 -7.24 20.69 -8.00
N PHE A 502 -7.17 20.37 -6.70
CA PHE A 502 -7.30 21.34 -5.62
C PHE A 502 -6.41 20.92 -4.45
N ALA A 503 -5.56 21.84 -4.00
CA ALA A 503 -4.85 21.74 -2.73
C ALA A 503 -5.42 22.76 -1.76
N GLY A 504 -5.85 22.31 -0.58
CA GLY A 504 -6.46 23.19 0.42
C GLY A 504 -6.14 22.77 1.84
N PHE A 505 -6.47 23.64 2.79
CA PHE A 505 -6.22 23.40 4.21
C PHE A 505 -7.22 24.17 5.07
N ALA A 506 -7.36 23.73 6.31
CA ALA A 506 -8.17 24.40 7.33
C ALA A 506 -7.75 24.00 8.76
N PRO A 507 -8.02 24.85 9.79
CA PRO A 507 -8.31 26.27 9.70
C PRO A 507 -7.09 27.08 9.21
N VAL A 508 -7.31 28.31 8.68
CA VAL A 508 -6.21 29.14 8.14
C VAL A 508 -5.25 29.61 9.24
N GLU A 509 -5.77 29.96 10.39
CA GLU A 509 -4.99 30.50 11.53
C GLU A 509 -4.05 29.44 12.11
N ASN A 510 -4.52 28.18 12.13
CA ASN A 510 -3.81 27.05 12.72
C ASN A 510 -4.11 25.77 11.96
N PRO A 511 -3.48 25.55 10.80
CA PRO A 511 -3.77 24.42 9.93
C PRO A 511 -3.68 23.07 10.66
N LYS A 512 -4.82 22.35 10.71
CA LYS A 512 -4.92 20.99 11.28
C LYS A 512 -4.90 19.95 10.18
N ILE A 513 -5.47 20.28 9.01
CA ILE A 513 -5.66 19.38 7.88
C ILE A 513 -5.23 20.08 6.60
N ALA A 514 -4.42 19.42 5.79
CA ALA A 514 -4.21 19.71 4.38
C ALA A 514 -4.84 18.61 3.54
N VAL A 515 -5.46 18.98 2.41
CA VAL A 515 -6.08 18.05 1.47
C VAL A 515 -5.59 18.34 0.06
N LEU A 516 -5.30 17.28 -0.70
CA LEU A 516 -5.05 17.35 -2.14
C LEU A 516 -6.04 16.40 -2.84
N VAL A 517 -6.78 16.93 -3.81
CA VAL A 517 -7.68 16.14 -4.66
C VAL A 517 -7.26 16.31 -6.12
N LEU A 518 -7.20 15.19 -6.83
CA LEU A 518 -6.89 15.10 -8.26
C LEU A 518 -7.97 14.27 -8.94
N VAL A 519 -8.58 14.82 -9.98
CA VAL A 519 -9.53 14.13 -10.87
C VAL A 519 -8.91 14.14 -12.26
N LYS A 520 -8.56 12.95 -12.77
CA LYS A 520 -7.83 12.81 -14.02
C LYS A 520 -8.78 12.46 -15.16
N ASN A 521 -8.78 13.29 -16.18
CA ASN A 521 -9.62 13.13 -17.39
C ASN A 521 -11.11 12.97 -17.07
N PRO A 522 -11.75 13.93 -16.34
CA PRO A 522 -13.19 13.93 -16.14
C PRO A 522 -13.90 14.07 -17.49
N THR A 523 -14.88 13.19 -17.77
CA THR A 523 -15.61 13.16 -19.05
C THR A 523 -16.99 13.80 -18.96
N GLN A 524 -17.48 14.09 -17.76
CA GLN A 524 -18.80 14.66 -17.51
C GLN A 524 -18.76 15.76 -16.46
N ASN A 525 -19.73 16.69 -16.55
CA ASN A 525 -20.00 17.71 -15.53
C ASN A 525 -18.83 18.70 -15.25
N GLY A 526 -17.99 18.98 -16.25
CA GLY A 526 -16.90 19.95 -16.15
C GLY A 526 -15.51 19.34 -16.03
N TYR A 527 -14.49 20.19 -16.14
CA TYR A 527 -13.09 19.79 -16.10
C TYR A 527 -12.20 20.76 -15.31
N MET A 528 -12.75 21.89 -14.86
CA MET A 528 -11.98 22.88 -14.11
C MET A 528 -11.80 22.46 -12.64
N GLY A 529 -10.62 22.69 -12.08
CA GLY A 529 -10.32 22.33 -10.69
C GLY A 529 -11.28 22.96 -9.67
N GLY A 530 -11.74 24.20 -9.93
CA GLY A 530 -12.74 24.88 -9.09
C GLY A 530 -14.13 24.27 -9.15
N GLU A 531 -14.50 23.61 -10.25
CA GLU A 531 -15.81 22.97 -10.45
C GLU A 531 -15.81 21.50 -10.04
N VAL A 532 -14.69 20.82 -10.18
CA VAL A 532 -14.57 19.37 -10.01
C VAL A 532 -13.87 19.02 -8.70
N ALA A 533 -12.63 19.49 -8.49
CA ALA A 533 -11.81 19.07 -7.35
C ALA A 533 -12.11 19.86 -6.04
N ALA A 534 -12.42 21.16 -6.14
CA ALA A 534 -12.69 21.99 -4.97
C ALA A 534 -13.95 21.54 -4.17
N PRO A 535 -15.07 21.15 -4.79
CA PRO A 535 -16.22 20.62 -4.06
C PRO A 535 -15.93 19.30 -3.32
N ILE A 536 -15.10 18.43 -3.90
CA ILE A 536 -14.68 17.17 -3.26
C ILE A 536 -13.86 17.48 -2.02
N ALA A 537 -12.88 18.37 -2.15
CA ALA A 537 -12.06 18.81 -1.03
C ALA A 537 -12.89 19.50 0.08
N GLN A 538 -13.92 20.26 -0.30
CA GLN A 538 -14.87 20.88 0.63
C GLN A 538 -15.61 19.81 1.47
N GLU A 539 -16.10 18.73 0.83
CA GLU A 539 -16.79 17.63 1.53
C GLU A 539 -15.83 16.94 2.50
N ILE A 540 -14.61 16.62 2.08
CA ILE A 540 -13.58 16.00 2.93
C ILE A 540 -13.22 16.91 4.12
N LEU A 541 -12.91 18.19 3.87
CA LEU A 541 -12.54 19.12 4.92
C LEU A 541 -13.68 19.32 5.93
N ARG A 542 -14.93 19.48 5.45
CA ARG A 542 -16.10 19.66 6.31
C ARG A 542 -16.27 18.49 7.27
N ASP A 543 -16.22 17.28 6.76
CA ASP A 543 -16.53 16.09 7.56
C ASP A 543 -15.36 15.75 8.49
N ALA A 544 -14.11 15.89 8.04
CA ALA A 544 -12.93 15.70 8.86
C ALA A 544 -12.81 16.75 9.99
N LEU A 545 -13.09 18.04 9.74
CA LEU A 545 -13.05 19.08 10.75
C LEU A 545 -14.13 18.90 11.81
N ARG A 546 -15.36 18.55 11.40
CA ARG A 546 -16.45 18.23 12.34
C ARG A 546 -16.09 17.05 13.24
N TYR A 547 -15.48 16.02 12.68
CA TYR A 547 -15.00 14.88 13.45
C TYR A 547 -13.93 15.31 14.46
N TYR A 548 -12.94 16.11 14.04
CA TYR A 548 -11.92 16.64 14.97
C TYR A 548 -12.51 17.44 16.12
N ASP A 549 -13.47 18.31 15.85
CA ASP A 549 -14.09 19.14 16.88
C ASP A 549 -14.97 18.35 17.84
N THR A 550 -15.46 17.19 17.42
CA THR A 550 -16.38 16.34 18.22
C THR A 550 -15.61 15.34 19.07
N VAL A 551 -14.57 14.72 18.53
CA VAL A 551 -13.92 13.52 19.11
C VAL A 551 -12.52 13.81 19.66
N LYS A 552 -11.79 14.78 19.09
CA LYS A 552 -10.40 15.08 19.45
C LYS A 552 -10.24 16.43 20.18
N LYS A 553 -11.25 16.81 20.97
CA LYS A 553 -11.19 18.01 21.86
C LYS A 553 -10.18 17.83 22.98
#